data_4f62189aaf0db41c7aaabd9fefd9b132
#
_entry.id   4f62189aaf0db41c7aaabd9fefd9b132
#
_cell.length_a   1.000
_cell.length_b   1.000
_cell.length_c   1.000
_cell.angle_alpha   90.00
_cell.angle_beta   90.00
_cell.angle_gamma   90.00
#
_symmetry.space_group_name_H-M   'P 1'
#
loop_
_entity.id
_entity.type
_entity.pdbx_description
1 polymer ?
#
loop_
_entity_poly.entity_id
_entity_poly.type
_entity_poly.pdbx_seq_one_letter_code
_entity_poly.pdbx_strand_id
1 'polypeptide(L)'
;MSRMTIDCRTMPSESGCSLTISGEEDEVMRAAVAHAVDVHGHTDGEELRAGLRASLVPEAPALTLDEGAFVQVIEFRTGRLPDFQELEGRWLEEIGADRTARWAVTGADRNTPGRYLQIVGFPDYESAMANSKHPATGRLAEKLGEVCEGEAVFYDLDVRRIQAF
;
A
#
# COMPACT_ATOMS: atom_id res chain seq x y z
N MET A 1 13.59 2.97 -4.41
CA MET A 1 13.10 4.06 -5.27
C MET A 1 11.59 3.94 -5.34
N SER A 2 10.88 5.07 -5.41
CA SER A 2 9.42 5.06 -5.43
C SER A 2 8.96 4.75 -6.87
N ARG A 3 8.13 3.71 -7.03
CA ARG A 3 7.54 3.39 -8.33
C ARG A 3 6.46 4.42 -8.67
N MET A 4 6.38 4.78 -9.94
CA MET A 4 5.43 5.76 -10.46
C MET A 4 4.45 5.10 -11.42
N THR A 5 3.31 5.76 -11.62
CA THR A 5 2.25 5.29 -12.53
C THR A 5 1.75 6.44 -13.40
N ILE A 6 1.47 6.13 -14.66
CA ILE A 6 0.62 6.92 -15.56
C ILE A 6 -0.60 6.08 -15.94
N ASP A 7 -1.79 6.62 -15.78
CA ASP A 7 -3.05 5.99 -16.16
C ASP A 7 -3.70 6.78 -17.30
N CYS A 8 -3.67 6.23 -18.51
CA CYS A 8 -4.23 6.87 -19.70
C CYS A 8 -5.76 7.08 -19.61
N ARG A 9 -6.46 6.33 -18.77
CA ARG A 9 -7.91 6.48 -18.55
C ARG A 9 -8.25 7.84 -17.93
N THR A 10 -7.31 8.43 -17.20
CA THR A 10 -7.49 9.73 -16.53
C THR A 10 -7.18 10.93 -17.43
N MET A 11 -6.63 10.68 -18.63
CA MET A 11 -6.28 11.69 -19.60
C MET A 11 -7.36 11.82 -20.67
N PRO A 12 -7.70 13.07 -21.10
CA PRO A 12 -8.59 13.25 -22.22
C PRO A 12 -8.03 12.59 -23.48
N SER A 13 -8.75 11.62 -24.06
CA SER A 13 -8.35 10.92 -25.27
C SER A 13 -9.57 10.48 -26.06
N GLU A 14 -9.54 10.72 -27.39
CA GLU A 14 -10.59 10.25 -28.29
C GLU A 14 -10.53 8.73 -28.52
N SER A 15 -9.39 8.10 -28.22
CA SER A 15 -9.17 6.66 -28.46
C SER A 15 -9.78 5.74 -27.38
N GLY A 16 -10.25 6.30 -26.24
CA GLY A 16 -10.75 5.51 -25.13
C GLY A 16 -9.69 4.56 -24.55
N CYS A 17 -8.42 4.95 -24.56
CA CYS A 17 -7.32 4.13 -24.09
C CYS A 17 -7.50 3.72 -22.63
N SER A 18 -7.27 2.42 -22.35
CA SER A 18 -7.39 1.82 -21.02
C SER A 18 -6.05 1.45 -20.38
N LEU A 19 -4.91 1.86 -20.99
CA LEU A 19 -3.58 1.47 -20.56
C LEU A 19 -3.17 2.18 -19.27
N THR A 20 -2.56 1.42 -18.37
CA THR A 20 -1.84 1.92 -17.19
C THR A 20 -0.39 1.42 -17.27
N ILE A 21 0.57 2.30 -17.04
CA ILE A 21 2.00 2.00 -17.07
C ILE A 21 2.58 2.28 -15.70
N SER A 22 3.22 1.29 -15.07
CA SER A 22 3.85 1.43 -13.76
C SER A 22 5.28 0.90 -13.76
N GLY A 23 6.19 1.59 -13.08
CA GLY A 23 7.60 1.23 -13.00
C GLY A 23 8.44 2.32 -12.35
N GLU A 24 9.74 2.27 -12.56
CA GLU A 24 10.64 3.38 -12.23
C GLU A 24 10.32 4.57 -13.15
N GLU A 25 10.47 5.79 -12.65
CA GLU A 25 10.06 7.01 -13.37
C GLU A 25 10.58 7.07 -14.82
N ASP A 26 11.87 6.78 -15.02
CA ASP A 26 12.49 6.82 -16.36
C ASP A 26 11.93 5.73 -17.29
N GLU A 27 11.55 4.57 -16.76
CA GLU A 27 10.94 3.49 -17.53
C GLU A 27 9.53 3.86 -17.94
N VAL A 28 8.74 4.36 -16.99
CA VAL A 28 7.37 4.84 -17.23
C VAL A 28 7.38 5.95 -18.27
N MET A 29 8.27 6.93 -18.15
CA MET A 29 8.37 8.03 -19.11
C MET A 29 8.73 7.54 -20.52
N ARG A 30 9.69 6.62 -20.68
CA ARG A 30 10.03 6.06 -22.00
C ARG A 30 8.85 5.34 -22.63
N ALA A 31 8.17 4.49 -21.86
CA ALA A 31 7.02 3.74 -22.35
C ALA A 31 5.82 4.65 -22.66
N ALA A 32 5.56 5.65 -21.82
CA ALA A 32 4.46 6.58 -22.00
C ALA A 32 4.65 7.49 -23.24
N VAL A 33 5.88 7.96 -23.50
CA VAL A 33 6.19 8.74 -24.71
C VAL A 33 5.98 7.90 -25.96
N ALA A 34 6.52 6.66 -26.00
CA ALA A 34 6.33 5.76 -27.14
C ALA A 34 4.84 5.48 -27.37
N HIS A 35 4.09 5.17 -26.33
CA HIS A 35 2.66 4.93 -26.40
C HIS A 35 1.87 6.17 -26.90
N ALA A 36 2.20 7.37 -26.39
CA ALA A 36 1.55 8.60 -26.79
C ALA A 36 1.77 8.90 -28.28
N VAL A 37 2.96 8.64 -28.79
CA VAL A 37 3.29 8.81 -30.22
C VAL A 37 2.58 7.75 -31.07
N ASP A 38 2.71 6.47 -30.73
CA ASP A 38 2.26 5.36 -31.57
C ASP A 38 0.73 5.19 -31.55
N VAL A 39 0.08 5.44 -30.42
CA VAL A 39 -1.36 5.17 -30.24
C VAL A 39 -2.20 6.45 -30.30
N HIS A 40 -1.69 7.55 -29.76
CA HIS A 40 -2.43 8.82 -29.69
C HIS A 40 -1.98 9.87 -30.72
N GLY A 41 -0.96 9.57 -31.55
CA GLY A 41 -0.51 10.43 -32.62
C GLY A 41 0.17 11.74 -32.16
N HIS A 42 0.64 11.79 -30.91
CA HIS A 42 1.39 12.92 -30.42
C HIS A 42 2.78 13.02 -31.09
N THR A 43 3.32 14.23 -31.13
CA THR A 43 4.71 14.43 -31.55
C THR A 43 5.61 14.37 -30.32
N ASP A 44 6.69 13.58 -30.39
CA ASP A 44 7.70 13.55 -29.31
C ASP A 44 8.39 14.92 -29.21
N GLY A 45 8.15 15.60 -28.11
CA GLY A 45 8.67 16.94 -27.84
C GLY A 45 8.64 17.27 -26.35
N GLU A 46 9.19 18.43 -26.03
CA GLU A 46 9.29 18.87 -24.64
C GLU A 46 7.91 19.06 -23.99
N GLU A 47 6.93 19.56 -24.74
CA GLU A 47 5.55 19.76 -24.27
C GLU A 47 4.89 18.42 -23.86
N LEU A 48 4.98 17.39 -24.73
CA LEU A 48 4.47 16.06 -24.42
C LEU A 48 5.15 15.48 -23.16
N ARG A 49 6.48 15.58 -23.11
CA ARG A 49 7.26 15.06 -21.98
C ARG A 49 6.95 15.78 -20.67
N ALA A 50 6.75 17.09 -20.71
CA ALA A 50 6.34 17.88 -19.55
C ALA A 50 4.93 17.50 -19.08
N GLY A 51 3.98 17.33 -19.99
CA GLY A 51 2.62 16.89 -19.70
C GLY A 51 2.58 15.49 -19.05
N LEU A 52 3.36 14.53 -19.59
CA LEU A 52 3.47 13.19 -19.03
C LEU A 52 4.10 13.21 -17.63
N ARG A 53 5.16 14.01 -17.41
CA ARG A 53 5.73 14.17 -16.06
C ARG A 53 4.74 14.74 -15.06
N ALA A 54 3.93 15.71 -15.46
CA ALA A 54 2.90 16.29 -14.60
C ALA A 54 1.78 15.30 -14.25
N SER A 55 1.62 14.23 -15.05
CA SER A 55 0.62 13.18 -14.86
C SER A 55 1.15 11.96 -14.08
N LEU A 56 2.44 11.93 -13.75
CA LEU A 56 3.03 10.89 -12.91
C LEU A 56 2.47 10.97 -11.48
N VAL A 57 1.97 9.86 -11.01
CA VAL A 57 1.57 9.70 -9.60
C VAL A 57 2.34 8.56 -8.97
N PRO A 58 2.61 8.59 -7.65
CA PRO A 58 3.16 7.43 -6.96
C PRO A 58 2.27 6.21 -7.20
N GLU A 59 2.88 5.06 -7.51
CA GLU A 59 2.13 3.81 -7.63
C GLU A 59 1.43 3.52 -6.31
N ALA A 60 0.10 3.32 -6.37
CA ALA A 60 -0.63 2.89 -5.20
C ALA A 60 -0.10 1.53 -4.73
N PRO A 61 0.06 1.31 -3.41
CA PRO A 61 0.47 0.03 -2.91
C PRO A 61 -0.47 -1.06 -3.43
N ALA A 62 0.08 -2.04 -4.15
CA ALA A 62 -0.69 -3.18 -4.59
C ALA A 62 -1.06 -4.01 -3.37
N LEU A 63 -2.36 -4.09 -3.06
CA LEU A 63 -2.89 -5.03 -2.08
C LEU A 63 -2.92 -6.42 -2.74
N THR A 64 -1.74 -7.04 -2.85
CA THR A 64 -1.63 -8.37 -3.43
C THR A 64 -1.92 -9.43 -2.37
N LEU A 65 -2.89 -10.27 -2.67
CA LEU A 65 -3.22 -11.47 -1.91
C LEU A 65 -3.14 -12.66 -2.84
N ASP A 66 -2.52 -13.73 -2.38
CA ASP A 66 -2.49 -15.02 -3.06
C ASP A 66 -3.31 -16.03 -2.25
N GLU A 67 -3.81 -17.08 -2.88
CA GLU A 67 -4.36 -18.22 -2.14
C GLU A 67 -3.26 -18.83 -1.26
N GLY A 68 -3.57 -19.07 0.01
CA GLY A 68 -2.59 -19.49 1.01
C GLY A 68 -1.86 -18.34 1.71
N ALA A 69 -2.07 -17.09 1.30
CA ALA A 69 -1.59 -15.94 2.07
C ALA A 69 -2.25 -15.90 3.46
N PHE A 70 -1.57 -15.24 4.38
CA PHE A 70 -2.05 -15.02 5.73
C PHE A 70 -2.45 -13.56 5.92
N VAL A 71 -3.59 -13.33 6.55
CA VAL A 71 -4.10 -12.01 6.89
C VAL A 71 -4.36 -11.95 8.39
N GLN A 72 -3.80 -10.96 9.06
CA GLN A 72 -4.11 -10.68 10.45
C GLN A 72 -5.01 -9.45 10.54
N VAL A 73 -6.14 -9.58 11.23
CA VAL A 73 -6.99 -8.43 11.58
C VAL A 73 -6.73 -8.11 13.05
N ILE A 74 -6.38 -6.86 13.31
CA ILE A 74 -6.07 -6.35 14.64
C ILE A 74 -7.13 -5.33 14.99
N GLU A 75 -7.96 -5.62 15.98
CA GLU A 75 -8.91 -4.68 16.54
C GLU A 75 -8.29 -3.96 17.73
N PHE A 76 -8.34 -2.64 17.75
CA PHE A 76 -7.84 -1.82 18.84
C PHE A 76 -8.67 -0.57 19.07
N ARG A 77 -8.48 0.06 20.20
CA ARG A 77 -9.13 1.34 20.55
C ARG A 77 -8.09 2.39 20.91
N THR A 78 -8.27 3.59 20.42
CA THR A 78 -7.44 4.73 20.77
C THR A 78 -8.16 6.05 20.49
N GLY A 79 -7.98 7.03 21.36
CA GLY A 79 -8.28 8.45 21.11
C GLY A 79 -7.12 9.19 20.45
N ARG A 80 -5.99 8.52 20.19
CA ARG A 80 -4.70 9.11 19.79
C ARG A 80 -4.18 8.48 18.49
N LEU A 81 -5.03 8.37 17.46
CA LEU A 81 -4.66 7.78 16.18
C LEU A 81 -3.40 8.39 15.55
N PRO A 82 -3.15 9.71 15.59
CA PRO A 82 -1.91 10.28 15.07
C PRO A 82 -0.65 9.72 15.75
N ASP A 83 -0.68 9.51 17.05
CA ASP A 83 0.46 8.94 17.80
C ASP A 83 0.68 7.47 17.43
N PHE A 84 -0.42 6.72 17.25
CA PHE A 84 -0.37 5.35 16.73
C PHE A 84 0.33 5.30 15.36
N GLN A 85 -0.06 6.17 14.42
CA GLN A 85 0.52 6.25 13.08
C GLN A 85 2.01 6.66 13.11
N GLU A 86 2.39 7.56 14.03
CA GLU A 86 3.80 7.94 14.20
C GLU A 86 4.65 6.75 14.69
N LEU A 87 4.13 5.96 15.63
CA LEU A 87 4.80 4.75 16.12
C LEU A 87 4.96 3.69 15.01
N GLU A 88 3.95 3.52 14.17
CA GLU A 88 4.04 2.65 12.99
C GLU A 88 5.10 3.15 11.99
N GLY A 89 5.17 4.46 11.73
CA GLY A 89 6.18 5.06 10.86
C GLY A 89 7.59 4.76 11.35
N ARG A 90 7.85 4.94 12.63
CA ARG A 90 9.14 4.62 13.26
C ARG A 90 9.47 3.12 13.18
N TRP A 91 8.48 2.27 13.38
CA TRP A 91 8.64 0.82 13.22
C TRP A 91 9.01 0.44 11.78
N LEU A 92 8.38 1.06 10.79
CA LEU A 92 8.71 0.82 9.38
C LEU A 92 10.17 1.15 9.05
N GLU A 93 10.69 2.24 9.62
CA GLU A 93 12.10 2.62 9.48
C GLU A 93 13.03 1.62 10.19
N GLU A 94 12.64 1.21 11.40
CA GLU A 94 13.46 0.35 12.25
C GLU A 94 13.54 -1.10 11.75
N ILE A 95 12.42 -1.69 11.32
CA ILE A 95 12.38 -3.06 10.80
C ILE A 95 12.97 -3.15 9.38
N GLY A 96 12.86 -2.09 8.59
CA GLY A 96 13.47 -1.98 7.28
C GLY A 96 13.14 -3.16 6.35
N ALA A 97 14.20 -3.77 5.80
CA ALA A 97 14.09 -4.88 4.85
C ALA A 97 13.67 -6.22 5.50
N ASP A 98 13.77 -6.36 6.82
CA ASP A 98 13.40 -7.58 7.54
C ASP A 98 11.87 -7.72 7.70
N ARG A 99 11.13 -6.67 7.34
CA ARG A 99 9.67 -6.67 7.35
C ARG A 99 9.11 -7.68 6.35
N THR A 100 8.30 -8.61 6.83
CA THR A 100 7.57 -9.58 5.99
C THR A 100 6.14 -9.16 5.69
N ALA A 101 5.55 -8.23 6.46
CA ALA A 101 4.26 -7.62 6.14
C ALA A 101 4.35 -6.90 4.79
N ARG A 102 3.44 -7.20 3.87
CA ARG A 102 3.42 -6.63 2.51
C ARG A 102 2.63 -5.34 2.43
N TRP A 103 1.50 -5.29 3.16
CA TRP A 103 0.62 -4.13 3.19
C TRP A 103 -0.20 -4.14 4.49
N ALA A 104 -0.72 -2.97 4.83
CA ALA A 104 -1.68 -2.81 5.91
C ALA A 104 -2.74 -1.78 5.52
N VAL A 105 -3.96 -1.99 5.99
CA VAL A 105 -5.08 -1.05 5.87
C VAL A 105 -5.67 -0.83 7.25
N THR A 106 -5.75 0.43 7.69
CA THR A 106 -6.39 0.81 8.95
C THR A 106 -7.71 1.50 8.67
N GLY A 107 -8.80 0.92 9.15
CA GLY A 107 -10.16 1.45 9.05
C GLY A 107 -10.70 1.89 10.41
N ALA A 108 -11.37 3.05 10.44
CA ALA A 108 -12.15 3.47 11.60
C ALA A 108 -13.55 2.87 11.56
N ASP A 109 -14.03 2.35 12.68
CA ASP A 109 -15.41 1.89 12.78
C ASP A 109 -16.38 3.08 12.79
N ARG A 110 -17.26 3.13 11.79
CA ARG A 110 -18.25 4.22 11.67
C ARG A 110 -19.25 4.26 12.83
N ASN A 111 -19.50 3.12 13.45
CA ASN A 111 -20.54 2.97 14.48
C ASN A 111 -19.97 3.10 15.91
N THR A 112 -18.66 2.98 16.07
CA THR A 112 -17.99 2.98 17.36
C THR A 112 -16.78 3.91 17.33
N PRO A 113 -16.95 5.19 17.66
CA PRO A 113 -15.84 6.14 17.71
C PRO A 113 -14.68 5.63 18.57
N GLY A 114 -13.46 5.82 18.10
CA GLY A 114 -12.24 5.37 18.76
C GLY A 114 -11.88 3.91 18.57
N ARG A 115 -12.75 3.10 17.92
CA ARG A 115 -12.46 1.72 17.52
C ARG A 115 -11.91 1.68 16.11
N TYR A 116 -10.84 0.91 15.93
CA TYR A 116 -10.17 0.73 14.64
C TYR A 116 -9.92 -0.76 14.37
N LEU A 117 -9.90 -1.11 13.09
CA LEU A 117 -9.44 -2.40 12.63
C LEU A 117 -8.27 -2.17 11.67
N GLN A 118 -7.16 -2.83 11.93
CA GLN A 118 -6.04 -2.89 11.02
C GLN A 118 -5.98 -4.27 10.39
N ILE A 119 -5.91 -4.32 9.07
CA ILE A 119 -5.81 -5.54 8.28
C ILE A 119 -4.41 -5.58 7.70
N VAL A 120 -3.64 -6.60 8.04
CA VAL A 120 -2.24 -6.75 7.62
C VAL A 120 -2.11 -8.02 6.79
N GLY A 121 -1.51 -7.90 5.60
CA GLY A 121 -1.28 -9.02 4.70
C GLY A 121 0.16 -9.51 4.73
N PHE A 122 0.33 -10.85 4.77
CA PHE A 122 1.61 -11.55 4.76
C PHE A 122 1.62 -12.62 3.66
N PRO A 123 2.80 -13.06 3.19
CA PRO A 123 2.90 -14.19 2.27
C PRO A 123 2.24 -15.46 2.81
N ASP A 124 2.49 -15.75 4.08
CA ASP A 124 2.06 -16.95 4.81
C ASP A 124 2.10 -16.71 6.32
N TYR A 125 1.64 -17.70 7.09
CA TYR A 125 1.65 -17.66 8.55
C TYR A 125 3.07 -17.61 9.14
N GLU A 126 4.04 -18.31 8.55
CA GLU A 126 5.42 -18.34 9.05
C GLU A 126 6.05 -16.94 8.94
N SER A 127 5.82 -16.26 7.84
CA SER A 127 6.22 -14.86 7.63
C SER A 127 5.61 -13.92 8.67
N ALA A 128 4.32 -14.08 8.97
CA ALA A 128 3.65 -13.30 10.01
C ALA A 128 4.29 -13.54 11.39
N MET A 129 4.60 -14.78 11.72
CA MET A 129 5.26 -15.14 12.97
C MET A 129 6.71 -14.61 13.04
N ALA A 130 7.43 -14.61 11.93
CA ALA A 130 8.77 -14.01 11.87
C ALA A 130 8.71 -12.49 12.13
N ASN A 131 7.76 -11.80 11.49
CA ASN A 131 7.51 -10.36 11.71
C ASN A 131 7.15 -10.04 13.16
N SER A 132 6.27 -10.85 13.75
CA SER A 132 5.82 -10.69 15.15
C SER A 132 6.96 -10.89 16.16
N LYS A 133 7.87 -11.81 15.90
CA LYS A 133 9.03 -12.11 16.78
C LYS A 133 10.19 -11.13 16.59
N HIS A 134 10.13 -10.27 15.59
CA HIS A 134 11.20 -9.30 15.36
C HIS A 134 11.29 -8.30 16.54
N PRO A 135 12.51 -7.96 17.02
CA PRO A 135 12.66 -7.05 18.17
C PRO A 135 12.02 -5.68 17.99
N ALA A 136 12.03 -5.12 16.78
CA ALA A 136 11.34 -3.85 16.48
C ALA A 136 9.83 -3.97 16.69
N THR A 137 9.21 -5.11 16.32
CA THR A 137 7.78 -5.35 16.52
C THR A 137 7.44 -5.49 18.01
N GLY A 138 8.31 -6.12 18.80
CA GLY A 138 8.15 -6.17 20.25
C GLY A 138 8.15 -4.77 20.88
N ARG A 139 9.09 -3.91 20.48
CA ARG A 139 9.14 -2.51 20.95
C ARG A 139 7.93 -1.67 20.51
N LEU A 140 7.45 -1.90 19.28
CA LEU A 140 6.20 -1.28 18.82
C LEU A 140 5.02 -1.69 19.71
N ALA A 141 4.85 -2.99 19.99
CA ALA A 141 3.76 -3.51 20.79
C ALA A 141 3.75 -2.90 22.21
N GLU A 142 4.92 -2.76 22.85
CA GLU A 142 5.06 -2.10 24.14
C GLU A 142 4.57 -0.64 24.10
N LYS A 143 5.03 0.12 23.10
CA LYS A 143 4.63 1.54 22.95
C LYS A 143 3.17 1.73 22.56
N LEU A 144 2.63 0.83 21.75
CA LEU A 144 1.20 0.85 21.40
C LEU A 144 0.32 0.61 22.63
N GLY A 145 0.79 -0.18 23.62
CA GLY A 145 0.11 -0.36 24.89
C GLY A 145 -0.07 0.95 25.69
N GLU A 146 0.77 1.99 25.45
CA GLU A 146 0.66 3.31 26.09
C GLU A 146 -0.31 4.26 25.35
N VAL A 147 -0.63 3.94 24.09
CA VAL A 147 -1.44 4.77 23.19
C VAL A 147 -2.85 4.19 23.01
N CYS A 148 -2.97 2.87 23.11
CA CYS A 148 -4.23 2.14 22.96
C CYS A 148 -4.94 1.94 24.30
N GLU A 149 -6.27 1.84 24.25
CA GLU A 149 -7.14 1.58 25.37
C GLU A 149 -7.46 0.09 25.46
N GLY A 150 -7.00 -0.56 26.52
CA GLY A 150 -7.20 -2.01 26.71
C GLY A 150 -6.31 -2.87 25.81
N GLU A 151 -6.64 -4.14 25.73
CA GLU A 151 -5.89 -5.12 24.92
C GLU A 151 -6.40 -5.12 23.48
N ALA A 152 -5.49 -5.23 22.51
CA ALA A 152 -5.84 -5.48 21.12
C ALA A 152 -6.35 -6.91 20.94
N VAL A 153 -7.32 -7.10 20.05
CA VAL A 153 -7.83 -8.41 19.68
C VAL A 153 -7.29 -8.80 18.31
N PHE A 154 -6.74 -9.99 18.20
CA PHE A 154 -6.14 -10.49 16.96
C PHE A 154 -7.00 -11.61 16.37
N TYR A 155 -7.23 -11.51 15.05
CA TYR A 155 -7.87 -12.56 14.26
C TYR A 155 -6.89 -13.01 13.19
N ASP A 156 -6.48 -14.26 13.25
CA ASP A 156 -5.55 -14.89 12.34
C ASP A 156 -6.31 -15.65 11.27
N LEU A 157 -6.13 -15.28 10.00
CA LEU A 157 -6.94 -15.77 8.90
C LEU A 157 -6.07 -16.32 7.77
N ASP A 158 -6.28 -17.58 7.40
CA ASP A 158 -5.77 -18.11 6.14
C ASP A 158 -6.68 -17.68 4.98
N VAL A 159 -6.12 -17.10 3.93
CA VAL A 159 -6.86 -16.75 2.72
C VAL A 159 -7.30 -18.02 1.99
N ARG A 160 -8.61 -18.22 1.87
CA ARG A 160 -9.21 -19.40 1.22
C ARG A 160 -9.71 -19.12 -0.18
N ARG A 161 -10.02 -17.88 -0.48
CA ARG A 161 -10.54 -17.48 -1.80
C ARG A 161 -10.32 -15.99 -2.03
N ILE A 162 -9.92 -15.66 -3.24
CA ILE A 162 -9.84 -14.29 -3.74
C ILE A 162 -10.80 -14.17 -4.91
N GLN A 163 -11.57 -13.08 -4.96
CA GLN A 163 -12.51 -12.82 -6.03
C GLN A 163 -12.44 -11.33 -6.40
N ALA A 164 -12.10 -11.06 -7.66
CA ALA A 164 -12.20 -9.73 -8.24
C ALA A 164 -13.60 -9.54 -8.86
N PHE A 165 -14.10 -8.29 -8.84
CA PHE A 165 -15.39 -7.91 -9.44
C PHE A 165 -15.18 -6.81 -10.48
#